data_7a5f243a43228622ca6f257601e711e9
#
_entry.id   7a5f243a43228622ca6f257601e711e9
#
_cell.length_a   1.000
_cell.length_b   1.000
_cell.length_c   1.000
_cell.angle_alpha   90.00
_cell.angle_beta   90.00
_cell.angle_gamma   90.00
#
_symmetry.space_group_name_H-M   'P 1'
#
loop_
_entity.id
_entity.type
_entity.pdbx_description
1 polymer ?
#
loop_
_entity_poly.entity_id
_entity_poly.type
_entity_poly.pdbx_seq_one_letter_code
_entity_poly.pdbx_strand_id
1 'polypeptide(L)'
;MNKKLIIACVLIAIAAVFYLKKSGDSSDIFVTTQEAKIEEIKTSILASGTLIYKEQVQLRSEVIGQVKELFIAEGDTVNKGQILMTLDQRSFSADVEQQKAYVRIQTIAIERQQKQLENTHAKWMRNKNLFERKMIGQDSFELIDNQHDLAKIDLRSRQESLNQALATLDKAQERLDKTIFSSPINGVATSVDIKIGETAISGTTNIAGSNLITIADPASILVEVQVDEADIANIRLGQNVDVFAVAFPDDALKGQVTTIATSAKRSSNRQGLSFTVKILLENNENIDVRPGMSCRAEIFTKAKNDNVAVPMQAIVYSEAENEQTSNMRSRRPGQITIGGGSSDLMKSHVFLLVDGKAVKRDVELGISNDELQEITAGVEAKETVIIGPARVVSKLNDGDAVKLREKKKK
;
A
#
# COMPACT_ATOMS: atom_id res chain seq x y z
N MET A 1 -92.91 38.67 8.90
CA MET A 1 -91.81 37.72 9.09
C MET A 1 -90.50 38.51 9.30
N ASN A 2 -89.92 38.44 10.47
CA ASN A 2 -88.94 39.39 10.98
C ASN A 2 -87.61 39.25 10.26
N LYS A 3 -87.19 40.30 9.55
CA LYS A 3 -85.83 40.34 8.85
C LYS A 3 -84.63 39.98 9.75
N LYS A 4 -84.81 40.15 11.06
CA LYS A 4 -83.76 39.77 12.06
C LYS A 4 -83.56 38.25 12.25
N LEU A 5 -84.70 37.47 12.01
CA LEU A 5 -84.64 35.99 12.15
C LEU A 5 -83.92 35.34 10.94
N ILE A 6 -84.08 35.92 9.75
CA ILE A 6 -83.42 35.45 8.53
C ILE A 6 -81.92 35.72 8.62
N ILE A 7 -81.49 36.84 9.16
CA ILE A 7 -80.07 37.17 9.32
C ILE A 7 -79.41 36.21 10.38
N ALA A 8 -80.10 35.86 11.45
CA ALA A 8 -79.57 34.90 12.42
C ALA A 8 -79.44 33.50 11.86
N CYS A 9 -80.38 33.02 11.05
CA CYS A 9 -80.28 31.72 10.39
C CYS A 9 -79.15 31.66 9.32
N VAL A 10 -78.91 32.78 8.59
CA VAL A 10 -77.79 32.84 7.63
C VAL A 10 -76.44 32.88 8.37
N LEU A 11 -76.30 33.54 9.51
CA LEU A 11 -75.09 33.54 10.32
C LEU A 11 -74.81 32.17 10.93
N ILE A 12 -75.84 31.43 11.38
CA ILE A 12 -75.69 30.07 11.91
C ILE A 12 -75.33 29.08 10.78
N ALA A 13 -75.92 29.24 9.56
CA ALA A 13 -75.54 28.43 8.41
C ALA A 13 -74.08 28.70 7.95
N ILE A 14 -73.65 29.97 7.97
CA ILE A 14 -72.26 30.31 7.66
C ILE A 14 -71.30 29.79 8.72
N ALA A 15 -71.64 29.87 10.02
CA ALA A 15 -70.84 29.28 11.10
C ALA A 15 -70.76 27.73 11.04
N ALA A 16 -71.88 27.08 10.66
CA ALA A 16 -71.90 25.61 10.46
C ALA A 16 -71.06 25.16 9.23
N VAL A 17 -71.13 25.93 8.14
CA VAL A 17 -70.28 25.67 6.96
C VAL A 17 -68.78 25.94 7.26
N PHE A 18 -68.46 26.91 8.10
CA PHE A 18 -67.08 27.20 8.51
C PHE A 18 -66.56 26.13 9.49
N TYR A 19 -67.45 25.57 10.37
CA TYR A 19 -67.12 24.49 11.29
C TYR A 19 -66.96 23.16 10.57
N LEU A 20 -67.77 22.85 9.53
CA LEU A 20 -67.67 21.71 8.68
C LEU A 20 -66.45 21.80 7.72
N LYS A 21 -66.04 22.97 7.33
CA LYS A 21 -64.86 23.19 6.48
C LYS A 21 -63.54 23.11 7.27
N LYS A 22 -63.57 23.29 8.58
CA LYS A 22 -62.38 23.19 9.46
C LYS A 22 -62.12 21.73 9.89
N SER A 23 -63.00 20.77 9.56
CA SER A 23 -62.89 19.35 9.97
C SER A 23 -62.50 18.42 8.83
N GLY A 24 -61.85 18.88 7.76
CA GLY A 24 -61.62 18.02 6.59
C GLY A 24 -60.42 18.34 5.75
N ASP A 25 -59.27 18.65 6.34
CA ASP A 25 -58.00 18.63 5.61
C ASP A 25 -57.04 17.61 6.22
N SER A 26 -57.47 16.34 6.28
CA SER A 26 -56.58 15.21 6.40
C SER A 26 -56.02 14.96 5.00
N SER A 27 -54.97 15.69 4.62
CA SER A 27 -54.16 15.33 3.48
C SER A 27 -53.64 13.91 3.72
N ASP A 28 -54.14 12.93 2.94
CA ASP A 28 -53.66 11.55 3.00
C ASP A 28 -52.15 11.52 2.81
N ILE A 29 -51.37 11.29 3.85
CA ILE A 29 -49.92 11.24 3.82
C ILE A 29 -49.53 9.84 3.37
N PHE A 30 -49.07 9.77 2.13
CA PHE A 30 -48.58 8.50 1.56
C PHE A 30 -47.12 8.27 1.91
N VAL A 31 -46.81 7.13 2.55
CA VAL A 31 -45.47 6.75 2.98
C VAL A 31 -45.07 5.41 2.37
N THR A 32 -43.75 5.24 2.17
CA THR A 32 -43.13 3.97 1.84
C THR A 32 -42.51 3.40 3.11
N THR A 33 -42.69 2.13 3.35
CA THR A 33 -42.17 1.44 4.53
C THR A 33 -41.25 0.31 4.15
N GLN A 34 -40.38 -0.07 5.08
CA GLN A 34 -39.53 -1.24 5.02
C GLN A 34 -39.42 -1.87 6.41
N GLU A 35 -39.35 -3.20 6.43
CA GLU A 35 -39.12 -3.92 7.68
C GLU A 35 -37.69 -3.78 8.14
N ALA A 36 -37.48 -3.53 9.41
CA ALA A 36 -36.15 -3.60 10.04
C ALA A 36 -35.69 -5.05 10.08
N LYS A 37 -34.53 -5.32 9.50
CA LYS A 37 -33.97 -6.66 9.38
C LYS A 37 -32.66 -6.77 10.14
N ILE A 38 -32.32 -7.97 10.55
CA ILE A 38 -30.98 -8.28 11.03
C ILE A 38 -30.14 -8.57 9.80
N GLU A 39 -29.25 -7.67 9.45
CA GLU A 39 -28.34 -7.81 8.33
C GLU A 39 -26.91 -7.42 8.77
N GLU A 40 -25.91 -8.06 8.15
CA GLU A 40 -24.52 -7.73 8.38
C GLU A 40 -24.22 -6.35 7.78
N ILE A 41 -23.81 -5.41 8.63
CA ILE A 41 -23.35 -4.09 8.19
C ILE A 41 -21.83 -4.10 8.19
N LYS A 42 -21.25 -3.93 7.00
CA LYS A 42 -19.80 -3.80 6.82
C LYS A 42 -19.48 -2.35 6.53
N THR A 43 -18.61 -1.78 7.35
CA THR A 43 -18.03 -0.47 7.06
C THR A 43 -16.78 -0.68 6.23
N SER A 44 -16.69 -0.03 5.08
CA SER A 44 -15.51 -0.09 4.21
C SER A 44 -14.84 1.26 4.06
N ILE A 45 -13.54 1.22 3.82
CA ILE A 45 -12.74 2.38 3.41
C ILE A 45 -12.40 2.20 1.95
N LEU A 46 -12.71 3.21 1.15
CA LEU A 46 -12.40 3.25 -0.27
C LEU A 46 -11.01 3.83 -0.48
N ALA A 47 -10.16 3.06 -1.15
CA ALA A 47 -8.82 3.50 -1.51
C ALA A 47 -8.54 3.25 -2.99
N SER A 48 -7.86 4.16 -3.66
CA SER A 48 -7.43 3.98 -5.04
C SER A 48 -5.94 3.60 -5.09
N GLY A 49 -5.60 2.78 -6.08
CA GLY A 49 -4.24 2.29 -6.22
C GLY A 49 -3.97 1.65 -7.57
N THR A 50 -2.91 0.87 -7.61
CA THR A 50 -2.46 0.15 -8.80
C THR A 50 -2.07 -1.29 -8.46
N LEU A 51 -2.27 -2.18 -9.40
CA LEU A 51 -1.76 -3.53 -9.33
C LEU A 51 -0.26 -3.52 -9.62
N ILE A 52 0.52 -4.24 -8.81
CA ILE A 52 1.97 -4.38 -8.97
C ILE A 52 2.36 -5.85 -8.86
N TYR A 53 3.50 -6.21 -9.40
CA TYR A 53 4.09 -7.51 -9.13
C TYR A 53 4.59 -7.59 -7.69
N LYS A 54 4.42 -8.74 -7.04
CA LYS A 54 4.96 -8.99 -5.70
C LYS A 54 6.48 -9.02 -5.73
N GLU A 55 7.04 -9.70 -6.71
CA GLU A 55 8.48 -9.78 -6.94
C GLU A 55 8.80 -9.22 -8.31
N GLN A 56 9.61 -8.18 -8.34
CA GLN A 56 10.09 -7.53 -9.55
C GLN A 56 11.53 -7.13 -9.36
N VAL A 57 12.38 -7.47 -10.32
CA VAL A 57 13.80 -7.12 -10.33
C VAL A 57 14.12 -6.34 -11.60
N GLN A 58 14.74 -5.18 -11.42
CA GLN A 58 15.26 -4.37 -12.50
C GLN A 58 16.76 -4.65 -12.64
N LEU A 59 17.16 -5.24 -13.75
CA LEU A 59 18.55 -5.44 -14.09
C LEU A 59 19.15 -4.16 -14.66
N ARG A 60 20.17 -3.67 -13.98
CA ARG A 60 20.90 -2.45 -14.36
C ARG A 60 22.34 -2.75 -14.68
N SER A 61 22.94 -1.98 -15.58
CA SER A 61 24.36 -2.16 -15.89
C SER A 61 25.25 -1.63 -14.77
N GLU A 62 26.22 -2.44 -14.38
CA GLU A 62 27.30 -2.06 -13.46
C GLU A 62 28.60 -1.72 -14.21
N VAL A 63 28.69 -2.08 -15.50
CA VAL A 63 29.84 -1.79 -16.37
C VAL A 63 29.38 -1.08 -17.63
N ILE A 64 30.26 -0.32 -18.25
CA ILE A 64 29.97 0.35 -19.52
C ILE A 64 30.39 -0.58 -20.64
N GLY A 65 29.47 -0.89 -21.57
CA GLY A 65 29.79 -1.72 -22.74
C GLY A 65 28.64 -1.73 -23.75
N GLN A 66 28.97 -2.07 -24.99
CA GLN A 66 27.97 -2.21 -26.05
C GLN A 66 27.31 -3.58 -26.00
N VAL A 67 25.97 -3.63 -26.15
CA VAL A 67 25.21 -4.89 -26.22
C VAL A 67 25.58 -5.63 -27.47
N LYS A 68 26.12 -6.85 -27.31
CA LYS A 68 26.52 -7.74 -28.39
C LYS A 68 25.39 -8.68 -28.79
N GLU A 69 24.77 -9.29 -27.82
CA GLU A 69 23.70 -10.27 -28.02
C GLU A 69 22.60 -10.07 -27.00
N LEU A 70 21.36 -10.24 -27.45
CA LEU A 70 20.15 -10.18 -26.63
C LEU A 70 19.33 -11.44 -26.94
N PHE A 71 19.03 -12.25 -25.92
CA PHE A 71 18.46 -13.59 -26.08
C PHE A 71 16.98 -13.65 -25.72
N ILE A 72 16.40 -12.52 -25.29
CA ILE A 72 15.00 -12.45 -24.84
C ILE A 72 14.28 -11.25 -25.46
N ALA A 73 12.96 -11.36 -25.55
CA ALA A 73 12.03 -10.30 -25.90
C ALA A 73 11.07 -10.02 -24.74
N GLU A 74 10.35 -8.90 -24.81
CA GLU A 74 9.28 -8.60 -23.87
C GLU A 74 8.19 -9.68 -23.95
N GLY A 75 7.77 -10.16 -22.77
CA GLY A 75 6.78 -11.24 -22.63
C GLY A 75 7.37 -12.65 -22.54
N ASP A 76 8.68 -12.82 -22.76
CA ASP A 76 9.32 -14.14 -22.67
C ASP A 76 9.43 -14.62 -21.23
N THR A 77 9.17 -15.90 -21.01
CA THR A 77 9.39 -16.56 -19.73
C THR A 77 10.86 -16.89 -19.55
N VAL A 78 11.43 -16.55 -18.40
CA VAL A 78 12.82 -16.74 -18.05
C VAL A 78 12.99 -17.56 -16.77
N ASN A 79 14.01 -18.40 -16.73
CA ASN A 79 14.39 -19.17 -15.56
C ASN A 79 15.55 -18.50 -14.82
N LYS A 80 15.60 -18.68 -13.50
CA LYS A 80 16.73 -18.23 -12.69
C LYS A 80 18.05 -18.76 -13.21
N GLY A 81 19.04 -17.88 -13.43
CA GLY A 81 20.36 -18.20 -13.98
C GLY A 81 20.41 -18.25 -15.51
N GLN A 82 19.29 -18.11 -16.23
CA GLN A 82 19.26 -18.04 -17.68
C GLN A 82 19.95 -16.75 -18.15
N ILE A 83 20.84 -16.86 -19.13
CA ILE A 83 21.50 -15.70 -19.73
C ILE A 83 20.50 -14.96 -20.61
N LEU A 84 20.38 -13.65 -20.39
CA LEU A 84 19.42 -12.77 -21.03
C LEU A 84 20.07 -11.90 -22.11
N MET A 85 21.27 -11.41 -21.83
CA MET A 85 22.06 -10.60 -22.76
C MET A 85 23.55 -10.63 -22.41
N THR A 86 24.38 -10.28 -23.39
CA THR A 86 25.81 -10.13 -23.18
C THR A 86 26.32 -8.81 -23.77
N LEU A 87 27.24 -8.17 -23.07
CA LEU A 87 28.02 -7.04 -23.62
C LEU A 87 29.22 -7.53 -24.42
N ASP A 88 29.87 -6.63 -25.17
CA ASP A 88 31.13 -6.93 -25.83
C ASP A 88 32.25 -7.16 -24.80
N GLN A 89 32.73 -8.39 -24.73
CA GLN A 89 33.66 -8.86 -23.70
C GLN A 89 35.13 -8.72 -24.12
N ARG A 90 35.44 -8.32 -25.37
CA ARG A 90 36.79 -8.36 -25.91
C ARG A 90 37.79 -7.55 -25.07
N SER A 91 37.45 -6.36 -24.66
CA SER A 91 38.32 -5.52 -23.83
C SER A 91 38.48 -6.08 -22.41
N PHE A 92 37.39 -6.60 -21.81
CA PHE A 92 37.41 -7.18 -20.46
C PHE A 92 38.20 -8.49 -20.40
N SER A 93 38.04 -9.35 -21.41
CA SER A 93 38.80 -10.60 -21.50
C SER A 93 40.31 -10.33 -21.74
N ALA A 94 40.67 -9.31 -22.52
CA ALA A 94 42.05 -8.90 -22.71
C ALA A 94 42.67 -8.38 -21.38
N ASP A 95 41.92 -7.60 -20.58
CA ASP A 95 42.37 -7.15 -19.25
C ASP A 95 42.62 -8.35 -18.32
N VAL A 96 41.67 -9.30 -18.27
CA VAL A 96 41.86 -10.54 -17.49
C VAL A 96 43.12 -11.29 -17.89
N GLU A 97 43.38 -11.46 -19.19
CA GLU A 97 44.60 -12.14 -19.67
C GLU A 97 45.87 -11.37 -19.32
N GLN A 98 45.84 -10.05 -19.34
CA GLN A 98 46.94 -9.20 -18.88
C GLN A 98 47.23 -9.41 -17.40
N GLN A 99 46.18 -9.41 -16.54
CA GLN A 99 46.33 -9.62 -15.10
C GLN A 99 46.83 -11.06 -14.79
N LYS A 100 46.35 -12.08 -15.52
CA LYS A 100 46.86 -13.44 -15.42
C LYS A 100 48.35 -13.53 -15.73
N ALA A 101 48.79 -12.83 -16.77
CA ALA A 101 50.22 -12.75 -17.09
C ALA A 101 51.03 -12.09 -15.97
N TYR A 102 50.48 -11.04 -15.36
CA TYR A 102 51.14 -10.36 -14.22
C TYR A 102 51.25 -11.28 -12.98
N VAL A 103 50.21 -12.07 -12.67
CA VAL A 103 50.22 -13.08 -11.59
C VAL A 103 51.31 -14.12 -11.88
N ARG A 104 51.45 -14.61 -13.14
CA ARG A 104 52.52 -15.56 -13.50
C ARG A 104 53.92 -14.97 -13.24
N ILE A 105 54.14 -13.69 -13.55
CA ILE A 105 55.41 -13.00 -13.29
C ILE A 105 55.71 -12.97 -11.77
N GLN A 106 54.70 -12.65 -10.93
CA GLN A 106 54.90 -12.63 -9.48
C GLN A 106 55.15 -14.04 -8.89
N THR A 107 54.52 -15.07 -9.46
CA THR A 107 54.78 -16.47 -9.08
C THR A 107 56.22 -16.85 -9.35
N ILE A 108 56.76 -16.53 -10.55
CA ILE A 108 58.16 -16.77 -10.90
C ILE A 108 59.13 -15.99 -9.97
N ALA A 109 58.73 -14.75 -9.58
CA ALA A 109 59.53 -13.95 -8.64
C ALA A 109 59.63 -14.62 -7.24
N ILE A 110 58.54 -15.25 -6.77
CA ILE A 110 58.54 -16.05 -5.52
C ILE A 110 59.45 -17.25 -5.65
N GLU A 111 59.34 -18.03 -6.75
CA GLU A 111 60.20 -19.18 -6.96
C GLU A 111 61.69 -18.83 -6.92
N ARG A 112 62.07 -17.71 -7.59
CA ARG A 112 63.44 -17.17 -7.53
C ARG A 112 63.86 -16.83 -6.09
N GLN A 113 62.99 -16.15 -5.32
CA GLN A 113 63.29 -15.73 -3.95
C GLN A 113 63.34 -16.93 -2.99
N GLN A 114 62.54 -17.98 -3.24
CA GLN A 114 62.60 -19.23 -2.48
C GLN A 114 63.98 -19.92 -2.69
N LYS A 115 64.48 -19.96 -3.93
CA LYS A 115 65.83 -20.50 -4.20
C LYS A 115 66.94 -19.68 -3.56
N GLN A 116 66.80 -18.34 -3.53
CA GLN A 116 67.72 -17.49 -2.81
C GLN A 116 67.68 -17.72 -1.29
N LEU A 117 66.54 -17.87 -0.70
CA LEU A 117 66.39 -18.20 0.71
C LEU A 117 66.98 -19.59 1.03
N GLU A 118 66.75 -20.61 0.20
CA GLU A 118 67.30 -21.96 0.33
C GLU A 118 68.84 -21.89 0.38
N ASN A 119 69.46 -21.16 -0.55
CA ASN A 119 70.90 -20.98 -0.59
C ASN A 119 71.44 -20.26 0.67
N THR A 120 70.76 -19.18 1.09
CA THR A 120 71.12 -18.40 2.27
C THR A 120 70.93 -19.23 3.56
N HIS A 121 69.88 -20.02 3.63
CA HIS A 121 69.62 -20.93 4.72
C HIS A 121 70.72 -22.02 4.82
N ALA A 122 71.14 -22.60 3.71
CA ALA A 122 72.22 -23.59 3.71
C ALA A 122 73.53 -22.99 4.19
N LYS A 123 73.86 -21.73 3.82
CA LYS A 123 75.03 -20.99 4.37
C LYS A 123 74.88 -20.74 5.87
N TRP A 124 73.72 -20.30 6.31
CA TRP A 124 73.40 -20.04 7.70
C TRP A 124 73.59 -21.32 8.58
N MET A 125 73.01 -22.46 8.14
CA MET A 125 73.16 -23.74 8.85
C MET A 125 74.63 -24.14 9.00
N ARG A 126 75.46 -23.99 7.94
CA ARG A 126 76.92 -24.28 8.04
C ARG A 126 77.61 -23.38 9.05
N ASN A 127 77.36 -22.06 9.03
CA ASN A 127 77.98 -21.12 9.89
C ASN A 127 77.48 -21.27 11.35
N LYS A 128 76.23 -21.60 11.59
CA LYS A 128 75.70 -21.95 12.90
C LYS A 128 76.47 -23.12 13.54
N ASN A 129 76.69 -24.20 12.81
CA ASN A 129 77.49 -25.33 13.26
C ASN A 129 78.95 -24.98 13.58
N LEU A 130 79.57 -24.07 12.80
CA LEU A 130 80.94 -23.58 13.07
C LEU A 130 81.01 -22.67 14.30
N PHE A 131 79.98 -21.84 14.50
CA PHE A 131 79.87 -20.97 15.68
C PHE A 131 79.66 -21.80 16.96
N GLU A 132 78.76 -22.78 16.95
CA GLU A 132 78.56 -23.73 18.07
C GLU A 132 79.85 -24.46 18.47
N ARG A 133 80.70 -24.73 17.47
CA ARG A 133 82.05 -25.33 17.68
C ARG A 133 83.12 -24.30 18.02
N LYS A 134 82.77 -22.99 18.20
CA LYS A 134 83.67 -21.87 18.47
C LYS A 134 84.75 -21.65 17.39
N MET A 135 84.44 -22.03 16.13
CA MET A 135 85.39 -21.90 15.01
C MET A 135 85.29 -20.54 14.30
N ILE A 136 84.22 -19.78 14.54
CA ILE A 136 84.00 -18.40 14.03
C ILE A 136 83.59 -17.49 15.20
N GLY A 137 83.86 -16.16 15.02
CA GLY A 137 83.47 -15.12 15.94
C GLY A 137 81.99 -14.76 15.87
N GLN A 138 81.50 -14.12 16.91
CA GLN A 138 80.13 -13.67 17.02
C GLN A 138 79.70 -12.76 15.88
N ASP A 139 80.51 -11.74 15.57
CA ASP A 139 80.22 -10.76 14.52
C ASP A 139 80.01 -11.40 13.16
N SER A 140 80.82 -12.44 12.84
CA SER A 140 80.69 -13.21 11.59
C SER A 140 79.41 -14.04 11.52
N PHE A 141 78.96 -14.60 12.65
CA PHE A 141 77.72 -15.31 12.72
C PHE A 141 76.50 -14.37 12.60
N GLU A 142 76.52 -13.25 13.35
CA GLU A 142 75.47 -12.20 13.29
C GLU A 142 75.26 -11.68 11.88
N LEU A 143 76.30 -11.48 11.10
CA LEU A 143 76.20 -11.05 9.70
C LEU A 143 75.40 -12.04 8.85
N ILE A 144 75.68 -13.35 9.00
CA ILE A 144 75.01 -14.40 8.25
C ILE A 144 73.56 -14.58 8.74
N ASP A 145 73.34 -14.46 10.03
CA ASP A 145 71.99 -14.53 10.64
C ASP A 145 71.11 -13.41 10.10
N ASN A 146 71.60 -12.19 10.14
CA ASN A 146 70.91 -11.02 9.52
C ASN A 146 70.62 -11.23 8.03
N GLN A 147 71.59 -11.76 7.27
CA GLN A 147 71.35 -12.04 5.82
C GLN A 147 70.23 -13.08 5.63
N HIS A 148 70.18 -14.13 6.49
CA HIS A 148 69.15 -15.14 6.40
C HIS A 148 67.74 -14.56 6.74
N ASP A 149 67.65 -13.72 7.78
CA ASP A 149 66.40 -13.08 8.18
C ASP A 149 65.93 -12.06 7.13
N LEU A 150 66.80 -11.30 6.53
CA LEU A 150 66.46 -10.43 5.39
C LEU A 150 65.90 -11.26 4.24
N ALA A 151 66.52 -12.39 3.88
CA ALA A 151 66.01 -13.26 2.82
C ALA A 151 64.60 -13.82 3.07
N LYS A 152 64.26 -14.12 4.36
CA LYS A 152 62.90 -14.49 4.78
C LYS A 152 61.90 -13.33 4.60
N ILE A 153 62.30 -12.11 5.03
CA ILE A 153 61.48 -10.91 4.85
C ILE A 153 61.22 -10.64 3.38
N ASP A 154 62.26 -10.74 2.56
CA ASP A 154 62.14 -10.58 1.10
C ASP A 154 61.17 -11.59 0.48
N LEU A 155 61.23 -12.84 0.89
CA LEU A 155 60.25 -13.87 0.43
C LEU A 155 58.83 -13.48 0.83
N ARG A 156 58.59 -13.05 2.08
CA ARG A 156 57.28 -12.58 2.56
C ARG A 156 56.82 -11.38 1.72
N SER A 157 57.69 -10.41 1.44
CA SER A 157 57.36 -9.27 0.60
C SER A 157 56.93 -9.67 -0.82
N ARG A 158 57.57 -10.70 -1.41
CA ARG A 158 57.12 -11.25 -2.72
C ARG A 158 55.80 -11.98 -2.64
N GLN A 159 55.51 -12.67 -1.53
CA GLN A 159 54.21 -13.31 -1.27
C GLN A 159 53.08 -12.27 -1.21
N GLU A 160 53.31 -11.15 -0.52
CA GLU A 160 52.32 -10.05 -0.47
C GLU A 160 52.15 -9.38 -1.86
N SER A 161 53.20 -9.27 -2.66
CA SER A 161 53.10 -8.79 -4.06
C SER A 161 52.24 -9.73 -4.93
N LEU A 162 52.36 -11.05 -4.74
CA LEU A 162 51.48 -12.02 -5.40
C LEU A 162 50.02 -11.86 -4.94
N ASN A 163 49.76 -11.73 -3.62
CA ASN A 163 48.42 -11.51 -3.09
C ASN A 163 47.78 -10.26 -3.71
N GLN A 164 48.53 -9.19 -3.85
CA GLN A 164 48.07 -7.97 -4.51
C GLN A 164 47.72 -8.21 -6.01
N ALA A 165 48.57 -8.98 -6.72
CA ALA A 165 48.32 -9.31 -8.12
C ALA A 165 47.07 -10.18 -8.28
N LEU A 166 46.87 -11.16 -7.40
CA LEU A 166 45.65 -12.00 -7.35
C LEU A 166 44.40 -11.17 -7.12
N ALA A 167 44.43 -10.22 -6.14
CA ALA A 167 43.30 -9.33 -5.88
C ALA A 167 42.98 -8.42 -7.09
N THR A 168 43.98 -8.04 -7.86
CA THR A 168 43.80 -7.26 -9.12
C THR A 168 43.21 -8.10 -10.22
N LEU A 169 43.62 -9.36 -10.35
CA LEU A 169 43.05 -10.32 -11.28
C LEU A 169 41.60 -10.61 -10.98
N ASP A 170 41.26 -10.81 -9.70
CA ASP A 170 39.89 -11.05 -9.24
C ASP A 170 38.95 -9.90 -9.61
N LYS A 171 39.38 -8.64 -9.42
CA LYS A 171 38.64 -7.45 -9.87
C LYS A 171 38.44 -7.41 -11.40
N ALA A 172 39.43 -7.85 -12.19
CA ALA A 172 39.29 -7.89 -13.63
C ALA A 172 38.27 -8.99 -14.03
N GLN A 173 38.34 -10.13 -13.38
CA GLN A 173 37.41 -11.24 -13.62
C GLN A 173 35.96 -10.82 -13.24
N GLU A 174 35.77 -10.19 -12.08
CA GLU A 174 34.45 -9.66 -11.64
C GLU A 174 33.88 -8.69 -12.71
N ARG A 175 34.70 -7.80 -13.27
CA ARG A 175 34.25 -6.89 -14.34
C ARG A 175 33.84 -7.63 -15.61
N LEU A 176 34.56 -8.70 -15.96
CA LEU A 176 34.20 -9.56 -17.08
C LEU A 176 32.89 -10.30 -16.82
N ASP A 177 32.67 -10.84 -15.60
CA ASP A 177 31.47 -11.56 -15.25
C ASP A 177 30.26 -10.61 -15.29
N LYS A 178 30.39 -9.33 -14.89
CA LYS A 178 29.36 -8.29 -14.99
C LYS A 178 28.98 -7.90 -16.41
N THR A 179 29.63 -8.43 -17.44
CA THR A 179 29.24 -8.27 -18.85
C THR A 179 28.16 -9.27 -19.28
N ILE A 180 27.91 -10.30 -18.49
CA ILE A 180 26.86 -11.32 -18.72
C ILE A 180 25.71 -11.06 -17.78
N PHE A 181 24.53 -10.82 -18.33
CA PHE A 181 23.32 -10.59 -17.56
C PHE A 181 22.48 -11.84 -17.53
N SER A 182 22.23 -12.35 -16.34
CA SER A 182 21.37 -13.51 -16.09
C SER A 182 20.21 -13.15 -15.19
N SER A 183 19.10 -13.90 -15.31
CA SER A 183 17.94 -13.70 -14.45
C SER A 183 18.23 -14.13 -13.02
N PRO A 184 17.97 -13.29 -12.01
CA PRO A 184 18.10 -13.66 -10.60
C PRO A 184 16.90 -14.45 -10.07
N ILE A 185 15.75 -14.40 -10.76
CA ILE A 185 14.48 -15.04 -10.38
C ILE A 185 13.89 -15.80 -11.57
N ASN A 186 12.93 -16.68 -11.30
CA ASN A 186 12.04 -17.19 -12.34
C ASN A 186 10.93 -16.16 -12.59
N GLY A 187 10.53 -15.96 -13.83
CA GLY A 187 9.47 -14.97 -14.12
C GLY A 187 9.32 -14.69 -15.61
N VAL A 188 8.77 -13.52 -15.90
CA VAL A 188 8.56 -13.02 -17.25
C VAL A 188 9.27 -11.68 -17.42
N ALA A 189 9.91 -11.47 -18.57
CA ALA A 189 10.49 -10.18 -18.94
C ALA A 189 9.37 -9.18 -19.23
N THR A 190 9.16 -8.22 -18.33
CA THR A 190 8.09 -7.22 -18.44
C THR A 190 8.48 -6.01 -19.25
N SER A 191 9.78 -5.68 -19.30
CA SER A 191 10.34 -4.69 -20.23
C SER A 191 11.77 -5.06 -20.63
N VAL A 192 12.12 -4.70 -21.86
CA VAL A 192 13.48 -4.79 -22.41
C VAL A 192 13.82 -3.42 -23.00
N ASP A 193 14.48 -2.60 -22.16
CA ASP A 193 14.70 -1.17 -22.44
C ASP A 193 15.98 -0.90 -23.25
N ILE A 194 16.64 -1.95 -23.77
CA ILE A 194 17.88 -1.84 -24.51
C ILE A 194 17.86 -2.72 -25.76
N LYS A 195 18.62 -2.29 -26.79
CA LYS A 195 18.72 -3.00 -28.08
C LYS A 195 20.15 -3.41 -28.40
N ILE A 196 20.29 -4.41 -29.27
CA ILE A 196 21.56 -4.83 -29.76
C ILE A 196 22.29 -3.64 -30.45
N GLY A 197 23.57 -3.42 -30.10
CA GLY A 197 24.37 -2.31 -30.59
C GLY A 197 24.28 -1.04 -29.71
N GLU A 198 23.34 -0.92 -28.80
CA GLU A 198 23.29 0.20 -27.85
C GLU A 198 24.34 0.04 -26.76
N THR A 199 24.72 1.16 -26.13
CA THR A 199 25.68 1.17 -25.03
C THR A 199 24.98 1.18 -23.71
N ALA A 200 25.18 0.15 -22.88
CA ALA A 200 24.78 0.12 -21.48
C ALA A 200 25.72 1.02 -20.67
N ILE A 201 25.17 1.90 -19.85
CA ILE A 201 25.90 2.85 -19.02
C ILE A 201 25.74 2.45 -17.56
N SER A 202 26.86 2.32 -16.85
CA SER A 202 26.84 2.06 -15.41
C SER A 202 26.36 3.28 -14.62
N GLY A 203 25.62 3.03 -13.53
CA GLY A 203 25.24 4.09 -12.61
C GLY A 203 26.44 4.70 -11.90
N THR A 204 26.32 5.98 -11.59
CA THR A 204 27.23 6.71 -10.72
C THR A 204 26.47 7.19 -9.50
N THR A 205 27.18 7.79 -8.52
CA THR A 205 26.56 8.33 -7.29
C THR A 205 25.37 9.28 -7.56
N ASN A 206 25.39 9.98 -8.69
CA ASN A 206 24.42 11.01 -9.04
C ASN A 206 23.52 10.65 -10.23
N ILE A 207 23.81 9.57 -10.94
CA ILE A 207 23.07 9.15 -12.15
C ILE A 207 22.77 7.65 -12.02
N ALA A 208 21.50 7.29 -12.08
CA ALA A 208 21.12 5.89 -12.14
C ALA A 208 21.65 5.27 -13.43
N GLY A 209 22.19 4.04 -13.35
CA GLY A 209 22.60 3.28 -14.54
C GLY A 209 21.41 2.99 -15.45
N SER A 210 21.72 2.65 -16.70
CA SER A 210 20.70 2.22 -17.68
C SER A 210 19.89 1.06 -17.11
N ASN A 211 18.56 1.20 -17.07
CA ASN A 211 17.68 0.06 -16.88
C ASN A 211 17.72 -0.77 -18.16
N LEU A 212 18.01 -2.05 -18.02
CA LEU A 212 18.22 -2.92 -19.18
C LEU A 212 17.02 -3.82 -19.41
N ILE A 213 16.64 -4.55 -18.38
CA ILE A 213 15.59 -5.57 -18.42
C ILE A 213 14.89 -5.54 -17.07
N THR A 214 13.57 -5.61 -17.10
CA THR A 214 12.76 -5.80 -15.90
C THR A 214 12.13 -7.19 -15.94
N ILE A 215 12.32 -7.97 -14.88
CA ILE A 215 11.76 -9.32 -14.73
C ILE A 215 10.83 -9.31 -13.54
N ALA A 216 9.67 -9.92 -13.68
CA ALA A 216 8.71 -10.05 -12.61
C ALA A 216 8.10 -11.46 -12.56
N ASP A 217 7.71 -11.87 -11.34
CA ASP A 217 6.94 -13.10 -11.14
C ASP A 217 5.46 -12.84 -11.38
N PRO A 218 4.85 -13.44 -12.43
CA PRO A 218 3.43 -13.25 -12.73
C PRO A 218 2.50 -14.00 -11.78
N ALA A 219 2.99 -14.97 -11.01
CA ALA A 219 2.16 -15.82 -10.15
C ALA A 219 1.61 -15.07 -8.92
N SER A 220 2.23 -13.95 -8.54
CA SER A 220 1.85 -13.21 -7.34
C SER A 220 1.65 -11.73 -7.66
N ILE A 221 0.39 -11.28 -7.59
CA ILE A 221 0.03 -9.87 -7.79
C ILE A 221 -0.33 -9.24 -6.44
N LEU A 222 0.23 -8.08 -6.18
CA LEU A 222 -0.13 -7.20 -5.06
C LEU A 222 -0.89 -5.99 -5.58
N VAL A 223 -1.74 -5.46 -4.74
CA VAL A 223 -2.36 -4.16 -4.95
C VAL A 223 -1.72 -3.16 -4.00
N GLU A 224 -1.22 -2.07 -4.52
CA GLU A 224 -0.69 -0.97 -3.74
C GLU A 224 -1.70 0.17 -3.79
N VAL A 225 -2.36 0.44 -2.65
CA VAL A 225 -3.35 1.51 -2.52
C VAL A 225 -2.86 2.61 -1.61
N GLN A 226 -3.37 3.82 -1.86
CA GLN A 226 -3.11 5.00 -1.04
C GLN A 226 -4.34 5.29 -0.18
N VAL A 227 -4.17 5.21 1.14
CA VAL A 227 -5.19 5.47 2.15
C VAL A 227 -4.91 6.80 2.82
N ASP A 228 -5.93 7.59 3.02
CA ASP A 228 -5.82 8.89 3.68
C ASP A 228 -5.48 8.76 5.18
N GLU A 229 -4.84 9.79 5.74
CA GLU A 229 -4.43 9.83 7.14
C GLU A 229 -5.61 9.66 8.12
N ALA A 230 -6.78 10.17 7.75
CA ALA A 230 -7.99 10.05 8.58
C ALA A 230 -8.47 8.59 8.75
N ASP A 231 -8.25 7.76 7.73
CA ASP A 231 -8.80 6.41 7.64
C ASP A 231 -7.82 5.33 8.09
N ILE A 232 -6.51 5.60 8.01
CA ILE A 232 -5.46 4.60 8.31
C ILE A 232 -5.56 4.03 9.74
N ALA A 233 -6.06 4.81 10.69
CA ALA A 233 -6.23 4.39 12.07
C ALA A 233 -7.19 3.19 12.24
N ASN A 234 -8.10 2.99 11.28
CA ASN A 234 -9.08 1.90 11.27
C ASN A 234 -8.62 0.66 10.50
N ILE A 235 -7.49 0.72 9.78
CA ILE A 235 -6.96 -0.40 9.00
C ILE A 235 -6.05 -1.27 9.87
N ARG A 236 -6.19 -2.59 9.70
CA ARG A 236 -5.40 -3.62 10.40
C ARG A 236 -4.92 -4.67 9.39
N LEU A 237 -3.81 -5.32 9.73
CA LEU A 237 -3.31 -6.48 8.97
C LEU A 237 -4.35 -7.62 9.00
N GLY A 238 -4.49 -8.32 7.87
CA GLY A 238 -5.40 -9.44 7.71
C GLY A 238 -6.86 -9.08 7.44
N GLN A 239 -7.19 -7.79 7.31
CA GLN A 239 -8.53 -7.38 6.88
C GLN A 239 -8.81 -7.83 5.45
N ASN A 240 -10.04 -8.28 5.20
CA ASN A 240 -10.51 -8.64 3.86
C ASN A 240 -10.72 -7.38 3.03
N VAL A 241 -10.43 -7.50 1.75
CA VAL A 241 -10.53 -6.40 0.78
C VAL A 241 -11.14 -6.93 -0.50
N ASP A 242 -12.08 -6.19 -1.04
CA ASP A 242 -12.57 -6.38 -2.39
C ASP A 242 -11.91 -5.34 -3.30
N VAL A 243 -11.21 -5.81 -4.32
CA VAL A 243 -10.48 -4.96 -5.27
C VAL A 243 -11.14 -5.02 -6.64
N PHE A 244 -11.46 -3.87 -7.18
CA PHE A 244 -12.07 -3.70 -8.50
C PHE A 244 -11.05 -3.06 -9.43
N ALA A 245 -10.58 -3.80 -10.42
CA ALA A 245 -9.76 -3.24 -11.48
C ALA A 245 -10.63 -2.35 -12.39
N VAL A 246 -10.08 -1.23 -12.87
CA VAL A 246 -10.83 -0.30 -13.74
C VAL A 246 -11.30 -0.99 -15.03
N ALA A 247 -10.55 -2.01 -15.50
CA ALA A 247 -10.92 -2.79 -16.66
C ALA A 247 -12.08 -3.79 -16.40
N PHE A 248 -12.32 -4.16 -15.15
CA PHE A 248 -13.31 -5.13 -14.70
C PHE A 248 -14.07 -4.57 -13.48
N PRO A 249 -14.97 -3.59 -13.69
CA PRO A 249 -15.60 -2.86 -12.59
C PRO A 249 -16.63 -3.68 -11.81
N ASP A 250 -17.18 -4.74 -12.41
CA ASP A 250 -18.22 -5.58 -11.81
C ASP A 250 -17.65 -6.83 -11.11
N ASP A 251 -16.37 -7.15 -11.37
CA ASP A 251 -15.73 -8.35 -10.84
C ASP A 251 -14.82 -8.01 -9.67
N ALA A 252 -15.21 -8.42 -8.47
CA ALA A 252 -14.43 -8.22 -7.26
C ALA A 252 -13.31 -9.26 -7.14
N LEU A 253 -12.07 -8.80 -7.10
CA LEU A 253 -10.89 -9.58 -6.75
C LEU A 253 -10.74 -9.57 -5.22
N LYS A 254 -10.82 -10.74 -4.60
CA LYS A 254 -10.65 -10.85 -3.15
C LYS A 254 -9.19 -10.80 -2.77
N GLY A 255 -8.91 -10.15 -1.65
CA GLY A 255 -7.57 -10.05 -1.12
C GLY A 255 -7.55 -9.73 0.37
N GLN A 256 -6.35 -9.69 0.94
CA GLN A 256 -6.13 -9.37 2.34
C GLN A 256 -5.02 -8.34 2.51
N VAL A 257 -5.19 -7.45 3.48
CA VAL A 257 -4.16 -6.48 3.86
C VAL A 257 -2.94 -7.20 4.45
N THR A 258 -1.80 -7.10 3.76
CA THR A 258 -0.54 -7.73 4.18
C THR A 258 0.46 -6.77 4.79
N THR A 259 0.45 -5.51 4.34
CA THR A 259 1.42 -4.52 4.81
C THR A 259 0.78 -3.14 4.86
N ILE A 260 1.06 -2.42 5.94
CA ILE A 260 0.68 -1.02 6.12
C ILE A 260 1.97 -0.22 6.29
N ALA A 261 2.18 0.80 5.48
CA ALA A 261 3.37 1.66 5.59
C ALA A 261 3.39 2.37 6.94
N THR A 262 4.56 2.44 7.56
CA THR A 262 4.78 3.12 8.85
C THR A 262 4.96 4.62 8.72
N SER A 263 5.17 5.12 7.50
CA SER A 263 5.36 6.55 7.21
C SER A 263 4.42 7.02 6.11
N ALA A 264 3.87 8.21 6.30
CA ALA A 264 3.05 8.87 5.29
C ALA A 264 3.92 9.38 4.13
N LYS A 265 3.37 9.34 2.93
CA LYS A 265 3.93 10.00 1.74
C LYS A 265 3.00 11.12 1.31
N ARG A 266 3.60 12.25 0.89
CA ARG A 266 2.81 13.31 0.26
C ARG A 266 2.54 12.91 -1.18
N SER A 267 1.27 12.83 -1.55
CA SER A 267 0.89 12.59 -2.94
C SER A 267 1.20 13.83 -3.78
N SER A 268 1.84 13.66 -4.94
CA SER A 268 2.11 14.76 -5.87
C SER A 268 0.84 15.39 -6.45
N ASN A 269 -0.29 14.68 -6.44
CA ASN A 269 -1.55 15.10 -7.07
C ASN A 269 -2.68 15.43 -6.07
N ARG A 270 -2.48 15.27 -4.76
CA ARG A 270 -3.48 15.58 -3.72
C ARG A 270 -2.85 16.38 -2.60
N GLN A 271 -3.57 17.37 -2.09
CA GLN A 271 -3.19 18.08 -0.87
C GLN A 271 -3.56 17.18 0.32
N GLY A 272 -2.62 16.36 0.78
CA GLY A 272 -2.82 15.49 1.93
C GLY A 272 -1.67 14.49 2.10
N LEU A 273 -1.63 13.90 3.28
CA LEU A 273 -0.75 12.78 3.59
C LEU A 273 -1.51 11.48 3.35
N SER A 274 -0.85 10.53 2.69
CA SER A 274 -1.42 9.20 2.47
C SER A 274 -0.45 8.11 2.91
N PHE A 275 -1.00 6.99 3.33
CA PHE A 275 -0.25 5.81 3.70
C PHE A 275 -0.41 4.74 2.63
N THR A 276 0.68 4.13 2.26
CA THR A 276 0.68 3.02 1.30
C THR A 276 0.25 1.74 2.03
N VAL A 277 -0.82 1.10 1.54
CA VAL A 277 -1.28 -0.21 2.02
C VAL A 277 -1.12 -1.23 0.89
N LYS A 278 -0.51 -2.38 1.21
CA LYS A 278 -0.36 -3.48 0.25
C LYS A 278 -1.32 -4.60 0.58
N ILE A 279 -2.02 -5.05 -0.44
CA ILE A 279 -3.04 -6.08 -0.38
C ILE A 279 -2.57 -7.24 -1.26
N LEU A 280 -2.52 -8.43 -0.71
CA LEU A 280 -2.26 -9.65 -1.49
C LEU A 280 -3.57 -10.14 -2.06
N LEU A 281 -3.65 -10.29 -3.37
CA LEU A 281 -4.80 -10.87 -4.03
C LEU A 281 -4.79 -12.39 -3.86
N GLU A 282 -5.95 -12.96 -3.64
CA GLU A 282 -6.17 -14.39 -3.75
C GLU A 282 -6.17 -14.77 -5.24
N ASN A 283 -5.67 -15.99 -5.53
CA ASN A 283 -5.54 -16.45 -6.91
C ASN A 283 -6.93 -16.62 -7.55
N ASN A 284 -7.35 -15.69 -8.40
CA ASN A 284 -8.57 -15.76 -9.17
C ASN A 284 -8.23 -16.20 -10.59
N GLU A 285 -8.44 -17.50 -10.89
CA GLU A 285 -8.16 -18.09 -12.22
C GLU A 285 -9.02 -17.51 -13.36
N ASN A 286 -10.04 -16.72 -13.05
CA ASN A 286 -11.04 -16.26 -14.02
C ASN A 286 -10.81 -14.84 -14.57
N ILE A 287 -9.90 -14.05 -14.01
CA ILE A 287 -9.72 -12.64 -14.38
C ILE A 287 -8.24 -12.39 -14.69
N ASP A 288 -7.94 -12.13 -15.95
CA ASP A 288 -6.57 -11.79 -16.41
C ASP A 288 -6.28 -10.31 -16.10
N VAL A 289 -5.88 -10.04 -14.86
CA VAL A 289 -5.43 -8.71 -14.45
C VAL A 289 -3.94 -8.55 -14.70
N ARG A 290 -3.56 -7.37 -15.18
CA ARG A 290 -2.16 -7.05 -15.47
C ARG A 290 -1.63 -5.98 -14.51
N PRO A 291 -0.45 -6.16 -13.93
CA PRO A 291 0.22 -5.10 -13.18
C PRO A 291 0.35 -3.82 -14.00
N GLY A 292 0.23 -2.68 -13.32
CA GLY A 292 0.09 -1.38 -13.95
C GLY A 292 -1.35 -0.90 -14.12
N MET A 293 -2.36 -1.79 -14.05
CA MET A 293 -3.76 -1.38 -14.05
C MET A 293 -4.12 -0.62 -12.78
N SER A 294 -4.90 0.44 -12.94
CA SER A 294 -5.50 1.16 -11.81
C SER A 294 -6.65 0.37 -11.21
N CYS A 295 -6.82 0.48 -9.92
CA CYS A 295 -7.88 -0.22 -9.18
C CYS A 295 -8.46 0.64 -8.06
N ARG A 296 -9.65 0.25 -7.62
CA ARG A 296 -10.31 0.72 -6.41
C ARG A 296 -10.37 -0.47 -5.44
N ALA A 297 -9.98 -0.25 -4.20
CA ALA A 297 -10.06 -1.24 -3.14
C ALA A 297 -11.07 -0.80 -2.07
N GLU A 298 -11.91 -1.72 -1.64
CA GLU A 298 -12.82 -1.57 -0.53
C GLU A 298 -12.31 -2.41 0.64
N ILE A 299 -11.72 -1.74 1.63
CA ILE A 299 -11.11 -2.38 2.80
C ILE A 299 -12.17 -2.45 3.90
N PHE A 300 -12.57 -3.66 4.29
CA PHE A 300 -13.57 -3.86 5.32
C PHE A 300 -12.95 -3.67 6.71
N THR A 301 -13.44 -2.68 7.46
CA THR A 301 -12.84 -2.30 8.75
C THR A 301 -13.60 -2.88 9.95
N LYS A 302 -14.92 -2.87 9.92
CA LYS A 302 -15.79 -3.41 10.95
C LYS A 302 -16.93 -4.18 10.31
N ALA A 303 -17.24 -5.32 10.86
CA ALA A 303 -18.42 -6.08 10.53
C ALA A 303 -19.16 -6.40 11.84
N LYS A 304 -20.47 -6.19 11.87
CA LYS A 304 -21.35 -6.60 12.95
C LYS A 304 -22.50 -7.40 12.36
N ASN A 305 -22.72 -8.58 12.88
CA ASN A 305 -23.58 -9.59 12.27
C ASN A 305 -24.98 -9.70 12.90
N ASP A 306 -25.22 -9.07 14.08
CA ASP A 306 -26.43 -9.32 14.86
C ASP A 306 -27.21 -8.07 15.24
N ASN A 307 -27.12 -7.00 14.46
CA ASN A 307 -27.79 -5.74 14.78
C ASN A 307 -28.93 -5.43 13.81
N VAL A 308 -29.91 -4.71 14.34
CA VAL A 308 -31.05 -4.25 13.55
C VAL A 308 -30.57 -3.17 12.58
N ALA A 309 -30.75 -3.44 11.29
CA ALA A 309 -30.40 -2.54 10.20
C ALA A 309 -31.67 -1.88 9.64
N VAL A 310 -31.62 -0.57 9.46
CA VAL A 310 -32.65 0.20 8.78
C VAL A 310 -32.04 1.01 7.63
N PRO A 311 -32.76 1.27 6.55
CA PRO A 311 -32.26 2.16 5.51
C PRO A 311 -31.95 3.55 6.06
N MET A 312 -30.81 4.12 5.63
CA MET A 312 -30.38 5.45 6.07
C MET A 312 -31.44 6.55 5.85
N GLN A 313 -32.30 6.35 4.85
CA GLN A 313 -33.42 7.27 4.54
C GLN A 313 -34.51 7.34 5.62
N ALA A 314 -34.55 6.36 6.55
CA ALA A 314 -35.52 6.31 7.64
C ALA A 314 -35.16 7.23 8.82
N ILE A 315 -33.91 7.68 8.90
CA ILE A 315 -33.40 8.42 10.04
C ILE A 315 -33.66 9.90 9.87
N VAL A 316 -34.27 10.48 10.89
CA VAL A 316 -34.50 11.92 10.98
C VAL A 316 -33.69 12.49 12.12
N TYR A 317 -32.91 13.52 11.79
CA TYR A 317 -32.15 14.28 12.78
C TYR A 317 -32.99 15.47 13.24
N SER A 318 -33.23 15.60 14.52
CA SER A 318 -33.84 16.80 15.10
C SER A 318 -32.80 17.61 15.85
N GLU A 319 -32.74 18.91 15.56
CA GLU A 319 -32.01 19.83 16.43
C GLU A 319 -32.67 19.82 17.79
N ALA A 320 -31.92 19.60 18.86
CA ALA A 320 -32.44 19.72 20.21
C ALA A 320 -32.89 21.18 20.40
N GLU A 321 -34.18 21.40 20.59
CA GLU A 321 -34.72 22.71 20.99
C GLU A 321 -34.01 23.15 22.27
N ASN A 322 -33.12 24.13 22.13
CA ASN A 322 -32.52 24.79 23.26
C ASN A 322 -33.61 25.60 24.00
N GLU A 323 -34.16 25.07 25.07
CA GLU A 323 -35.01 25.81 26.03
C GLU A 323 -34.26 26.96 26.75
N GLN A 324 -33.17 27.46 26.24
CA GLN A 324 -32.35 28.52 26.86
C GLN A 324 -32.30 29.82 26.09
N THR A 325 -33.36 30.23 25.38
CA THR A 325 -33.41 31.56 24.72
C THR A 325 -34.07 32.64 25.56
N SER A 326 -34.20 32.53 26.90
CA SER A 326 -34.77 33.58 27.74
C SER A 326 -33.78 34.45 28.53
N ASN A 327 -32.45 34.28 28.38
CA ASN A 327 -31.47 35.11 29.13
C ASN A 327 -30.38 35.75 28.28
N MET A 328 -30.71 36.29 27.09
CA MET A 328 -29.76 37.08 26.32
C MET A 328 -30.06 38.61 26.47
N ARG A 329 -29.93 39.12 27.68
CA ARG A 329 -29.75 40.56 27.94
C ARG A 329 -28.62 40.74 28.94
N SER A 330 -27.41 40.87 28.42
CA SER A 330 -26.18 41.49 28.94
C SER A 330 -24.93 40.65 28.67
N ARG A 331 -24.38 40.73 27.47
CA ARG A 331 -22.98 40.36 27.25
C ARG A 331 -22.27 41.53 26.54
N ARG A 332 -21.18 41.97 27.16
CA ARG A 332 -20.25 42.99 26.62
C ARG A 332 -19.54 42.46 25.38
N PRO A 333 -19.27 43.33 24.37
CA PRO A 333 -18.53 42.90 23.19
C PRO A 333 -17.04 42.66 23.55
N GLY A 334 -16.48 41.49 23.26
CA GLY A 334 -15.04 41.29 23.34
C GLY A 334 -14.53 39.94 23.86
N GLN A 335 -15.37 38.93 24.14
CA GLN A 335 -14.87 37.61 24.55
C GLN A 335 -15.18 36.54 23.49
N ILE A 336 -14.19 36.20 22.69
CA ILE A 336 -14.21 35.03 21.79
C ILE A 336 -13.89 33.82 22.67
N THR A 337 -14.91 33.08 23.05
CA THR A 337 -14.71 31.75 23.65
C THR A 337 -14.75 30.74 22.50
N ILE A 338 -13.60 30.13 22.22
CA ILE A 338 -13.50 28.95 21.34
C ILE A 338 -14.17 27.82 22.13
N GLY A 339 -15.45 27.61 21.89
CA GLY A 339 -16.19 26.46 22.39
C GLY A 339 -15.83 25.26 21.57
N GLY A 340 -15.21 24.24 22.19
CA GLY A 340 -15.06 22.91 21.61
C GLY A 340 -16.45 22.36 21.28
N GLY A 341 -16.64 21.94 20.02
CA GLY A 341 -17.87 21.32 19.57
C GLY A 341 -18.05 19.97 20.27
N SER A 342 -19.01 19.93 21.17
CA SER A 342 -19.59 18.68 21.64
C SER A 342 -20.58 18.19 20.57
N SER A 343 -20.30 17.06 19.96
CA SER A 343 -21.13 16.33 19.00
C SER A 343 -22.41 15.70 19.63
N ASP A 344 -22.87 16.21 20.76
CA ASP A 344 -23.86 15.59 21.65
C ASP A 344 -25.25 16.24 21.57
N LEU A 345 -25.57 16.97 20.49
CA LEU A 345 -26.81 17.75 20.42
C LEU A 345 -27.80 17.36 19.30
N MET A 346 -27.51 16.36 18.50
CA MET A 346 -28.45 15.85 17.50
C MET A 346 -29.10 14.55 18.01
N LYS A 347 -30.37 14.62 18.39
CA LYS A 347 -31.16 13.42 18.66
C LYS A 347 -31.66 12.82 17.37
N SER A 348 -31.38 11.55 17.16
CA SER A 348 -31.83 10.79 15.98
C SER A 348 -33.12 10.05 16.35
N HIS A 349 -34.09 10.06 15.46
CA HIS A 349 -35.32 9.32 15.63
C HIS A 349 -35.79 8.68 14.32
N VAL A 350 -36.61 7.66 14.43
CA VAL A 350 -37.28 6.99 13.31
C VAL A 350 -38.78 7.03 13.52
N PHE A 351 -39.54 6.91 12.43
CA PHE A 351 -41.00 6.74 12.51
C PHE A 351 -41.34 5.27 12.19
N LEU A 352 -42.05 4.65 13.15
CA LEU A 352 -42.60 3.31 13.01
C LEU A 352 -44.04 3.39 12.53
N LEU A 353 -44.45 2.45 11.70
CA LEU A 353 -45.85 2.31 11.31
C LEU A 353 -46.55 1.34 12.29
N VAL A 354 -47.42 1.87 13.18
CA VAL A 354 -48.23 1.09 14.09
C VAL A 354 -49.72 1.46 13.88
N ASP A 355 -50.55 0.50 13.56
CA ASP A 355 -51.99 0.66 13.35
C ASP A 355 -52.39 1.80 12.40
N GLY A 356 -51.59 1.99 11.31
CA GLY A 356 -51.82 3.05 10.30
C GLY A 356 -51.41 4.45 10.74
N LYS A 357 -50.67 4.59 11.85
CA LYS A 357 -50.14 5.85 12.40
C LYS A 357 -48.64 5.81 12.46
N ALA A 358 -48.03 6.98 12.27
CA ALA A 358 -46.58 7.17 12.44
C ALA A 358 -46.30 7.39 13.97
N VAL A 359 -45.50 6.54 14.56
CA VAL A 359 -45.05 6.65 15.94
C VAL A 359 -43.58 7.04 15.93
N LYS A 360 -43.28 8.19 16.52
CA LYS A 360 -41.90 8.68 16.67
C LYS A 360 -41.18 7.89 17.74
N ARG A 361 -39.99 7.36 17.46
CA ARG A 361 -39.15 6.65 18.40
C ARG A 361 -37.72 7.14 18.34
N ASP A 362 -37.16 7.59 19.44
CA ASP A 362 -35.76 7.97 19.58
C ASP A 362 -34.88 6.71 19.43
N VAL A 363 -33.77 6.81 18.72
CA VAL A 363 -32.89 5.69 18.42
C VAL A 363 -31.42 6.06 18.67
N GLU A 364 -30.68 5.05 19.12
CA GLU A 364 -29.22 5.13 19.17
C GLU A 364 -28.62 4.51 17.93
N LEU A 365 -27.75 5.27 17.26
CA LEU A 365 -27.13 4.86 16.01
C LEU A 365 -25.79 4.18 16.25
N GLY A 366 -25.51 3.12 15.49
CA GLY A 366 -24.24 2.41 15.48
C GLY A 366 -23.43 2.68 14.21
N ILE A 367 -22.86 1.64 13.63
CA ILE A 367 -22.13 1.71 12.36
C ILE A 367 -23.09 1.87 11.18
N SER A 368 -22.61 2.49 10.10
CA SER A 368 -23.39 2.66 8.86
C SER A 368 -22.58 2.30 7.64
N ASN A 369 -23.26 1.94 6.56
CA ASN A 369 -22.73 1.91 5.22
C ASN A 369 -23.54 2.83 4.31
N ASP A 370 -23.35 2.79 3.00
CA ASP A 370 -24.04 3.66 2.03
C ASP A 370 -25.56 3.46 1.99
N GLU A 371 -26.08 2.31 2.39
CA GLU A 371 -27.50 1.95 2.30
C GLU A 371 -28.18 1.80 3.67
N LEU A 372 -27.47 1.23 4.63
CA LEU A 372 -28.01 0.79 5.91
C LEU A 372 -27.32 1.48 7.09
N GLN A 373 -28.12 1.75 8.13
CA GLN A 373 -27.66 2.24 9.42
C GLN A 373 -28.01 1.22 10.50
N GLU A 374 -27.02 0.88 11.33
CA GLU A 374 -27.24 0.10 12.56
C GLU A 374 -28.01 0.92 13.58
N ILE A 375 -28.99 0.27 14.19
CA ILE A 375 -29.69 0.79 15.39
C ILE A 375 -29.31 -0.10 16.57
N THR A 376 -28.64 0.49 17.56
CA THR A 376 -28.20 -0.21 18.76
C THR A 376 -29.27 -0.26 19.81
N ALA A 377 -30.20 0.72 19.84
CA ALA A 377 -31.35 0.76 20.73
C ALA A 377 -32.51 1.54 20.08
N GLY A 378 -33.74 1.14 20.37
CA GLY A 378 -34.95 1.86 19.96
C GLY A 378 -35.81 1.16 18.91
N VAL A 379 -35.30 0.23 18.10
CA VAL A 379 -36.09 -0.53 17.11
C VAL A 379 -35.80 -2.01 17.23
N GLU A 380 -36.82 -2.83 17.16
CA GLU A 380 -36.72 -4.29 17.16
C GLU A 380 -36.77 -4.85 15.73
N ALA A 381 -36.19 -6.05 15.55
CA ALA A 381 -36.27 -6.74 14.27
C ALA A 381 -37.72 -7.05 13.87
N LYS A 382 -38.07 -6.85 12.62
CA LYS A 382 -39.42 -6.99 12.01
C LYS A 382 -40.36 -5.81 12.27
N GLU A 383 -39.97 -4.78 13.00
CA GLU A 383 -40.77 -3.56 13.07
C GLU A 383 -40.75 -2.86 11.70
N THR A 384 -41.89 -2.27 11.34
CA THR A 384 -42.05 -1.57 10.06
C THR A 384 -41.65 -0.11 10.19
N VAL A 385 -40.56 0.28 9.55
CA VAL A 385 -40.02 1.63 9.59
C VAL A 385 -40.46 2.42 8.34
N ILE A 386 -40.79 3.69 8.51
CA ILE A 386 -41.16 4.60 7.41
C ILE A 386 -39.89 5.13 6.77
N ILE A 387 -39.69 4.89 5.47
CA ILE A 387 -38.46 5.26 4.75
C ILE A 387 -38.64 6.40 3.74
N GLY A 388 -39.84 6.86 3.50
CA GLY A 388 -39.98 7.94 2.52
C GLY A 388 -41.40 8.28 2.12
N PRO A 389 -41.54 9.29 1.25
CA PRO A 389 -40.53 10.21 0.69
C PRO A 389 -39.87 11.13 1.73
N ALA A 390 -38.58 11.44 1.60
CA ALA A 390 -37.80 12.24 2.59
C ALA A 390 -38.50 13.55 3.01
N ARG A 391 -39.17 14.24 2.07
CA ARG A 391 -39.95 15.48 2.33
C ARG A 391 -41.18 15.24 3.23
N VAL A 392 -41.69 14.02 3.25
CA VAL A 392 -42.85 13.63 4.08
C VAL A 392 -42.32 13.26 5.45
N VAL A 393 -41.30 12.41 5.51
CA VAL A 393 -40.71 11.93 6.77
C VAL A 393 -40.18 13.09 7.63
N SER A 394 -39.56 14.11 7.01
CA SER A 394 -39.06 15.31 7.72
C SER A 394 -40.16 16.22 8.30
N LYS A 395 -41.41 16.08 7.88
CA LYS A 395 -42.56 16.88 8.34
C LYS A 395 -43.57 16.05 9.14
N LEU A 396 -43.31 14.76 9.31
CA LEU A 396 -44.19 13.86 10.01
C LEU A 396 -44.12 14.14 11.51
N ASN A 397 -45.29 14.18 12.17
CA ASN A 397 -45.41 14.31 13.61
C ASN A 397 -45.83 12.99 14.21
N ASP A 398 -45.59 12.86 15.52
CA ASP A 398 -46.02 11.70 16.28
C ASP A 398 -47.55 11.58 16.28
N GLY A 399 -48.05 10.41 15.88
CA GLY A 399 -49.49 10.12 15.81
C GLY A 399 -50.17 10.46 14.46
N ASP A 400 -49.47 11.00 13.48
CA ASP A 400 -50.04 11.32 12.16
C ASP A 400 -50.54 10.03 11.45
N ALA A 401 -51.78 10.12 10.88
CA ALA A 401 -52.35 9.01 10.11
C ALA A 401 -51.66 8.93 8.73
N VAL A 402 -51.12 7.77 8.43
CA VAL A 402 -50.38 7.54 7.19
C VAL A 402 -50.99 6.38 6.39
N LYS A 403 -50.90 6.47 5.05
CA LYS A 403 -51.33 5.43 4.11
C LYS A 403 -50.12 4.88 3.36
N LEU A 404 -50.06 3.55 3.20
CA LEU A 404 -49.04 2.89 2.45
C LEU A 404 -49.17 3.24 0.94
N ARG A 405 -48.05 3.66 0.36
CA ARG A 405 -47.95 3.83 -1.09
C ARG A 405 -47.67 2.45 -1.71
N GLU A 406 -48.62 1.92 -2.47
CA GLU A 406 -48.41 0.68 -3.23
C GLU A 406 -47.21 0.85 -4.20
N LYS A 407 -46.25 -0.06 -4.08
CA LYS A 407 -45.11 -0.16 -5.00
C LYS A 407 -45.66 -0.62 -6.36
N LYS A 408 -45.78 0.26 -7.37
CA LYS A 408 -45.95 -0.19 -8.75
C LYS A 408 -44.79 -1.13 -9.10
N LYS A 409 -45.10 -2.43 -9.24
CA LYS A 409 -44.17 -3.40 -9.82
C LYS A 409 -43.79 -2.91 -11.23
N LYS A 410 -42.49 -2.67 -11.41
CA LYS A 410 -41.88 -2.50 -12.74
C LYS A 410 -41.49 -3.85 -13.27
#